data_5166fa2de34eb36a2a929864dd146823
#
_entry.id   5166fa2de34eb36a2a929864dd146823
#
_cell.length_a   1.000
_cell.length_b   1.000
_cell.length_c   1.000
_cell.angle_alpha   90.00
_cell.angle_beta   90.00
_cell.angle_gamma   90.00
#
_symmetry.space_group_name_H-M   'P 1'
#
loop_
_entity.id
_entity.type
_entity.pdbx_description
1 polymer ?
#
loop_
_entity_poly.entity_id
_entity_poly.type
_entity_poly.pdbx_seq_one_letter_code
_entity_poly.pdbx_strand_id
1 'polypeptide(L)'
;YRDQSSPFTHPDNDYIDMFTKLGTQQKYNVNVSGGNERLKYFVSLGYFHQNGTYETDIEKLKKKPDLAKLIAINPELDNLLQQPDYNSAYYYNRFNVRTNLDIQVTKDFSIGVDFSYRTGSKNRPNSEGDASRAFNNMTRTPANAFPLVNENGTFAAVPNLVRANPLHAFLYQGYRKDNDSALEGTVKLNYDLHAITKGLSIGGKFSYNSYIEDNGMGLNV
;
A
#
# COMPACT_ATOMS: atom_id res chain seq x y z
N TYR A 1 -26.79 -29.86 -7.37
CA TYR A 1 -25.38 -29.53 -7.68
C TYR A 1 -24.54 -29.21 -6.45
N ARG A 2 -24.99 -29.53 -5.26
CA ARG A 2 -24.25 -29.37 -4.01
C ARG A 2 -23.96 -30.71 -3.37
N ASP A 3 -23.31 -31.60 -4.13
CA ASP A 3 -22.74 -32.80 -3.50
C ASP A 3 -21.43 -32.36 -2.79
N GLN A 4 -21.58 -32.04 -1.51
CA GLN A 4 -20.45 -31.66 -0.64
C GLN A 4 -19.64 -32.90 -0.18
N SER A 5 -19.96 -34.07 -0.68
CA SER A 5 -19.27 -35.31 -0.30
C SER A 5 -17.83 -35.38 -0.85
N SER A 6 -17.48 -34.59 -1.84
CA SER A 6 -16.14 -34.60 -2.41
C SER A 6 -15.75 -33.20 -2.91
N PRO A 7 -15.27 -32.29 -2.03
CA PRO A 7 -14.89 -30.94 -2.39
C PRO A 7 -13.68 -30.87 -3.34
N PHE A 8 -12.94 -31.95 -3.52
CA PHE A 8 -11.88 -32.04 -4.51
C PHE A 8 -12.41 -32.22 -5.94
N THR A 9 -13.52 -32.94 -6.11
CA THR A 9 -14.12 -33.22 -7.42
C THR A 9 -15.31 -32.31 -7.75
N HIS A 10 -16.02 -31.84 -6.72
CA HIS A 10 -17.17 -30.94 -6.84
C HIS A 10 -17.02 -29.74 -5.93
N PRO A 11 -16.04 -28.84 -6.21
CA PRO A 11 -15.83 -27.66 -5.39
C PRO A 11 -17.00 -26.68 -5.48
N ASP A 12 -17.24 -25.95 -4.40
CA ASP A 12 -18.21 -24.84 -4.32
C ASP A 12 -17.57 -23.76 -3.43
N ASN A 13 -16.57 -23.06 -3.99
CA ASN A 13 -15.73 -22.11 -3.26
C ASN A 13 -16.33 -20.73 -3.24
N ASP A 14 -16.39 -20.10 -2.08
CA ASP A 14 -16.64 -18.67 -1.95
C ASP A 14 -15.33 -17.90 -1.88
N TYR A 15 -14.78 -17.57 -3.05
CA TYR A 15 -13.50 -16.85 -3.16
C TYR A 15 -13.57 -15.45 -2.53
N ILE A 16 -14.75 -14.81 -2.51
CA ILE A 16 -14.89 -13.46 -1.93
C ILE A 16 -14.78 -13.56 -0.40
N ASP A 17 -15.59 -14.41 0.25
CA ASP A 17 -15.50 -14.59 1.70
C ASP A 17 -14.11 -15.08 2.12
N MET A 18 -13.52 -15.98 1.34
CA MET A 18 -12.21 -16.53 1.65
C MET A 18 -11.11 -15.47 1.66
N PHE A 19 -11.00 -14.68 0.61
CA PHE A 19 -9.86 -13.77 0.42
C PHE A 19 -10.13 -12.32 0.79
N THR A 20 -11.29 -12.00 1.38
CA THR A 20 -11.56 -10.64 1.85
C THR A 20 -11.58 -10.54 3.36
N LYS A 21 -11.14 -9.38 3.85
CA LYS A 21 -11.18 -8.98 5.25
C LYS A 21 -11.45 -7.49 5.38
N LEU A 22 -11.75 -7.04 6.58
CA LEU A 22 -11.85 -5.60 6.86
C LEU A 22 -10.47 -4.95 6.75
N GLY A 23 -10.38 -3.91 5.94
CA GLY A 23 -9.23 -3.03 5.89
C GLY A 23 -9.27 -2.04 7.04
N THR A 24 -8.11 -1.72 7.61
CA THR A 24 -7.97 -0.72 8.66
C THR A 24 -7.13 0.45 8.18
N GLN A 25 -7.45 1.64 8.66
CA GLN A 25 -6.72 2.86 8.33
C GLN A 25 -6.41 3.63 9.60
N GLN A 26 -5.18 4.12 9.72
CA GLN A 26 -4.71 4.93 10.83
C GLN A 26 -4.02 6.18 10.27
N LYS A 27 -4.34 7.34 10.83
CA LYS A 27 -3.75 8.62 10.46
C LYS A 27 -3.41 9.42 11.70
N TYR A 28 -2.15 9.81 11.80
CA TYR A 28 -1.64 10.63 12.88
C TYR A 28 -1.06 11.93 12.29
N ASN A 29 -1.39 13.07 12.88
CA ASN A 29 -0.82 14.35 12.51
C ASN A 29 -0.47 15.12 13.79
N VAL A 30 0.73 15.68 13.79
CA VAL A 30 1.20 16.58 14.84
C VAL A 30 1.64 17.87 14.20
N ASN A 31 1.14 19.00 14.69
CA ASN A 31 1.47 20.33 14.20
C ASN A 31 1.99 21.17 15.35
N VAL A 32 3.07 21.91 15.08
CA VAL A 32 3.64 22.89 15.99
C VAL A 32 3.80 24.18 15.24
N SER A 33 3.32 25.27 15.80
CA SER A 33 3.49 26.61 15.25
C SER A 33 3.82 27.61 16.35
N GLY A 34 4.56 28.62 16.01
CA GLY A 34 4.92 29.67 16.93
C GLY A 34 5.68 30.77 16.24
N GLY A 35 6.13 31.73 17.02
CA GLY A 35 6.95 32.78 16.50
C GLY A 35 6.84 34.08 17.29
N ASN A 36 7.56 35.07 16.77
CA ASN A 36 7.57 36.44 17.22
C ASN A 36 7.59 37.36 15.99
N GLU A 37 7.85 38.65 16.20
CA GLU A 37 7.92 39.64 15.10
C GLU A 37 9.03 39.33 14.07
N ARG A 38 10.09 38.60 14.46
CA ARG A 38 11.24 38.31 13.60
C ARG A 38 11.19 36.89 12.98
N LEU A 39 10.54 35.95 13.63
CA LEU A 39 10.49 34.56 13.18
C LEU A 39 9.10 34.00 13.40
N LYS A 40 8.50 33.47 12.35
CA LYS A 40 7.29 32.64 12.45
C LYS A 40 7.61 31.27 11.86
N TYR A 41 7.14 30.24 12.51
CA TYR A 41 7.33 28.89 12.03
C TYR A 41 6.07 28.06 12.16
N PHE A 42 5.96 27.11 11.25
CA PHE A 42 4.97 26.04 11.27
C PHE A 42 5.68 24.75 10.88
N VAL A 43 5.51 23.68 11.68
CA VAL A 43 6.01 22.34 11.40
C VAL A 43 4.84 21.38 11.52
N SER A 44 4.68 20.53 10.52
CA SER A 44 3.66 19.47 10.48
C SER A 44 4.32 18.14 10.20
N LEU A 45 4.03 17.14 11.03
CA LEU A 45 4.41 15.74 10.84
C LEU A 45 3.16 14.91 10.67
N GLY A 46 3.15 14.05 9.66
CA GLY A 46 2.03 13.16 9.40
C GLY A 46 2.51 11.73 9.16
N TYR A 47 1.81 10.78 9.75
CA TYR A 47 1.96 9.36 9.47
C TYR A 47 0.61 8.78 9.08
N PHE A 48 0.61 7.96 8.05
CA PHE A 48 -0.56 7.26 7.54
C PHE A 48 -0.22 5.80 7.32
N HIS A 49 -1.05 4.92 7.84
CA HIS A 49 -0.98 3.48 7.62
C HIS A 49 -2.34 2.95 7.20
N GLN A 50 -2.37 2.14 6.15
CA GLN A 50 -3.57 1.48 5.66
C GLN A 50 -3.26 0.02 5.35
N ASN A 51 -4.03 -0.89 5.92
CA ASN A 51 -4.05 -2.29 5.55
C ASN A 51 -5.03 -2.52 4.41
N GLY A 52 -4.67 -3.43 3.51
CA GLY A 52 -5.57 -3.86 2.45
C GLY A 52 -6.70 -4.75 2.94
N THR A 53 -7.64 -4.97 2.04
CA THR A 53 -8.85 -5.78 2.27
C THR A 53 -8.68 -7.24 1.87
N TYR A 54 -7.50 -7.65 1.39
CA TYR A 54 -7.23 -9.04 1.03
C TYR A 54 -6.57 -9.80 2.19
N GLU A 55 -7.08 -11.00 2.47
CA GLU A 55 -6.46 -11.92 3.41
C GLU A 55 -5.33 -12.70 2.73
N THR A 56 -4.14 -12.60 3.30
CA THR A 56 -2.91 -13.26 2.82
C THR A 56 -2.19 -14.02 3.93
N ASP A 57 -2.84 -14.18 5.08
CA ASP A 57 -2.36 -14.97 6.20
C ASP A 57 -2.92 -16.39 6.04
N ILE A 58 -2.04 -17.37 5.77
CA ILE A 58 -2.44 -18.76 5.49
C ILE A 58 -3.15 -19.39 6.69
N GLU A 59 -2.74 -19.06 7.92
CA GLU A 59 -3.36 -19.61 9.12
C GLU A 59 -4.81 -19.12 9.32
N LYS A 60 -5.12 -17.93 8.81
CA LYS A 60 -6.50 -17.44 8.78
C LYS A 60 -7.30 -18.04 7.64
N LEU A 61 -6.66 -18.23 6.48
CA LEU A 61 -7.29 -18.86 5.33
C LEU A 61 -7.65 -20.32 5.61
N LYS A 62 -6.79 -21.07 6.30
CA LYS A 62 -7.05 -22.46 6.73
C LYS A 62 -8.31 -22.59 7.60
N LYS A 63 -8.68 -21.52 8.32
CA LYS A 63 -9.90 -21.47 9.15
C LYS A 63 -11.17 -21.12 8.36
N LYS A 64 -11.02 -20.67 7.12
CA LYS A 64 -12.17 -20.39 6.26
C LYS A 64 -12.85 -21.69 5.80
N PRO A 65 -14.18 -21.69 5.67
CA PRO A 65 -14.96 -22.93 5.47
C PRO A 65 -14.46 -23.81 4.34
N ASP A 66 -14.10 -23.22 3.21
CA ASP A 66 -13.74 -23.98 2.01
C ASP A 66 -12.40 -24.69 2.16
N LEU A 67 -11.38 -24.02 2.70
CA LEU A 67 -10.08 -24.63 2.94
C LEU A 67 -10.11 -25.57 4.16
N ALA A 68 -10.85 -25.23 5.20
CA ALA A 68 -11.04 -26.08 6.37
C ALA A 68 -11.68 -27.42 6.02
N LYS A 69 -12.65 -27.46 5.09
CA LYS A 69 -13.25 -28.72 4.60
C LYS A 69 -12.22 -29.61 3.89
N LEU A 70 -11.36 -29.04 3.05
CA LEU A 70 -10.30 -29.79 2.37
C LEU A 70 -9.30 -30.36 3.36
N ILE A 71 -8.89 -29.60 4.36
CA ILE A 71 -7.97 -30.03 5.43
C ILE A 71 -8.62 -31.12 6.31
N ALA A 72 -9.92 -31.00 6.60
CA ALA A 72 -10.63 -32.03 7.38
C ALA A 72 -10.66 -33.37 6.67
N ILE A 73 -10.71 -33.42 5.34
CA ILE A 73 -10.69 -34.65 4.54
C ILE A 73 -9.25 -35.17 4.38
N ASN A 74 -8.29 -34.26 4.12
CA ASN A 74 -6.88 -34.58 4.02
C ASN A 74 -6.05 -33.71 4.98
N PRO A 75 -5.77 -34.18 6.21
CA PRO A 75 -5.00 -33.42 7.20
C PRO A 75 -3.54 -33.11 6.80
N GLU A 76 -2.97 -33.81 5.82
CA GLU A 76 -1.62 -33.53 5.32
C GLU A 76 -1.55 -32.16 4.65
N LEU A 77 -2.65 -31.64 4.11
CA LEU A 77 -2.72 -30.31 3.52
C LEU A 77 -2.37 -29.19 4.51
N ASP A 78 -2.61 -29.40 5.80
CA ASP A 78 -2.23 -28.41 6.82
C ASP A 78 -0.72 -28.20 6.88
N ASN A 79 0.05 -29.27 6.71
CA ASN A 79 1.51 -29.22 6.68
C ASN A 79 2.06 -28.77 5.31
N LEU A 80 1.36 -29.03 4.23
CA LEU A 80 1.77 -28.67 2.87
C LEU A 80 1.53 -27.17 2.58
N LEU A 81 0.48 -26.60 3.17
CA LEU A 81 0.14 -25.19 3.01
C LEU A 81 0.83 -24.35 4.09
N GLN A 82 2.03 -23.91 3.82
CA GLN A 82 2.82 -23.04 4.71
C GLN A 82 2.80 -21.58 4.28
N GLN A 83 2.91 -20.68 5.25
CA GLN A 83 3.13 -19.25 4.95
C GLN A 83 4.49 -19.09 4.26
N PRO A 84 4.55 -18.41 3.11
CA PRO A 84 5.84 -18.07 2.49
C PRO A 84 6.71 -17.20 3.40
N ASP A 85 8.04 -17.25 3.22
CA ASP A 85 9.03 -16.46 3.98
C ASP A 85 8.97 -14.95 3.70
N TYR A 86 8.00 -14.51 2.92
CA TYR A 86 7.77 -13.10 2.58
C TYR A 86 6.36 -12.66 2.92
N ASN A 87 6.18 -11.35 3.01
CA ASN A 87 4.87 -10.75 3.26
C ASN A 87 4.26 -10.24 1.94
N SER A 88 3.24 -10.94 1.43
CA SER A 88 2.45 -10.53 0.27
C SER A 88 1.26 -9.64 0.64
N ALA A 89 1.01 -9.36 1.92
CA ALA A 89 -0.13 -8.56 2.35
C ALA A 89 -0.14 -7.18 1.70
N TYR A 90 -1.33 -6.73 1.35
CA TYR A 90 -1.52 -5.38 0.84
C TYR A 90 -1.50 -4.37 2.00
N TYR A 91 -0.54 -3.44 1.99
CA TYR A 91 -0.51 -2.31 2.90
C TYR A 91 0.13 -1.09 2.24
N TYR A 92 -0.21 0.08 2.77
CA TYR A 92 0.38 1.35 2.38
C TYR A 92 0.78 2.14 3.62
N ASN A 93 2.03 2.58 3.65
CA ASN A 93 2.57 3.49 4.66
C ASN A 93 2.97 4.79 3.98
N ARG A 94 2.69 5.92 4.63
CA ARG A 94 3.13 7.22 4.17
C ARG A 94 3.56 8.07 5.35
N PHE A 95 4.71 8.68 5.22
CA PHE A 95 5.21 9.71 6.12
C PHE A 95 5.34 11.03 5.38
N ASN A 96 4.99 12.12 6.02
CA ASN A 96 5.13 13.46 5.47
C ASN A 96 5.58 14.46 6.52
N VAL A 97 6.45 15.35 6.10
CA VAL A 97 6.92 16.51 6.85
C VAL A 97 6.64 17.77 6.03
N ARG A 98 6.14 18.80 6.69
CA ARG A 98 6.00 20.12 6.10
C ARG A 98 6.52 21.15 7.09
N THR A 99 7.32 22.09 6.60
CA THR A 99 7.84 23.19 7.38
C THR A 99 7.68 24.49 6.60
N ASN A 100 7.18 25.52 7.27
CA ASN A 100 7.13 26.88 6.75
C ASN A 100 7.84 27.78 7.76
N LEU A 101 8.78 28.59 7.27
CA LEU A 101 9.54 29.56 8.06
C LEU A 101 9.43 30.93 7.40
N ASP A 102 9.05 31.93 8.17
CA ASP A 102 9.10 33.33 7.76
C ASP A 102 10.04 34.07 8.71
N ILE A 103 11.12 34.64 8.16
CA ILE A 103 12.20 35.25 8.88
C ILE A 103 12.29 36.72 8.47
N GLN A 104 12.06 37.64 9.40
CA GLN A 104 12.35 39.06 9.22
C GLN A 104 13.81 39.33 9.60
N VAL A 105 14.71 39.37 8.59
CA VAL A 105 16.16 39.50 8.81
C VAL A 105 16.51 40.93 9.22
N THR A 106 15.93 41.91 8.53
CA THR A 106 16.01 43.32 8.86
C THR A 106 14.61 43.92 8.76
N LYS A 107 14.46 45.24 9.02
CA LYS A 107 13.17 45.92 8.86
C LYS A 107 12.65 45.86 7.43
N ASP A 108 13.55 45.75 6.47
CA ASP A 108 13.24 45.85 5.05
C ASP A 108 13.46 44.53 4.30
N PHE A 109 14.09 43.51 4.93
CA PHE A 109 14.44 42.27 4.28
C PHE A 109 13.81 41.06 5.01
N SER A 110 13.07 40.26 4.27
CA SER A 110 12.48 39.03 4.76
C SER A 110 12.80 37.80 3.87
N ILE A 111 12.91 36.67 4.50
CA ILE A 111 13.12 35.34 3.88
C ILE A 111 12.00 34.43 4.29
N GLY A 112 11.32 33.83 3.30
CA GLY A 112 10.39 32.72 3.50
C GLY A 112 11.03 31.44 3.03
N VAL A 113 10.88 30.35 3.81
CA VAL A 113 11.30 28.99 3.43
C VAL A 113 10.14 28.05 3.60
N ASP A 114 9.72 27.44 2.52
CA ASP A 114 8.75 26.34 2.53
C ASP A 114 9.47 25.05 2.18
N PHE A 115 9.28 24.02 2.98
CA PHE A 115 9.84 22.69 2.78
C PHE A 115 8.76 21.63 2.96
N SER A 116 8.72 20.67 2.05
CA SER A 116 7.82 19.53 2.12
C SER A 116 8.56 18.26 1.69
N TYR A 117 8.48 17.23 2.50
CA TYR A 117 8.95 15.90 2.17
C TYR A 117 7.85 14.89 2.42
N ARG A 118 7.64 14.02 1.46
CA ARG A 118 6.72 12.88 1.54
C ARG A 118 7.43 11.62 1.08
N THR A 119 7.28 10.53 1.82
CA THR A 119 7.66 9.20 1.34
C THR A 119 6.52 8.23 1.58
N GLY A 120 6.30 7.37 0.61
CA GLY A 120 5.30 6.31 0.62
C GLY A 120 5.93 4.95 0.36
N SER A 121 5.37 3.90 0.93
CA SER A 121 5.72 2.51 0.67
C SER A 121 4.44 1.68 0.58
N LYS A 122 4.22 1.07 -0.58
CA LYS A 122 3.08 0.21 -0.88
C LYS A 122 3.56 -1.19 -1.13
N ASN A 123 3.03 -2.15 -0.38
CA ASN A 123 3.26 -3.57 -0.59
C ASN A 123 2.01 -4.23 -1.14
N ARG A 124 2.17 -5.23 -1.99
CA ARG A 124 1.05 -5.98 -2.59
C ARG A 124 1.49 -7.37 -3.05
N PRO A 125 0.56 -8.33 -3.18
CA PRO A 125 0.85 -9.59 -3.85
C PRO A 125 1.39 -9.32 -5.27
N ASN A 126 2.34 -10.12 -5.72
CA ASN A 126 2.85 -10.08 -7.08
C ASN A 126 1.94 -10.90 -8.03
N SER A 127 0.63 -10.70 -7.97
CA SER A 127 -0.25 -11.24 -8.99
C SER A 127 -0.03 -10.47 -10.28
N GLU A 128 0.24 -11.19 -11.38
CA GLU A 128 0.57 -10.63 -12.69
C GLU A 128 -0.15 -9.31 -13.01
N GLY A 129 0.54 -8.20 -12.83
CA GLY A 129 0.22 -6.88 -13.35
C GLY A 129 -0.50 -5.91 -12.44
N ASP A 130 -1.53 -6.23 -11.65
CA ASP A 130 -2.26 -5.25 -10.84
C ASP A 130 -3.18 -5.89 -9.79
N ALA A 131 -3.48 -5.15 -8.72
CA ALA A 131 -4.49 -5.52 -7.72
C ALA A 131 -5.87 -5.80 -8.34
N SER A 132 -6.17 -5.16 -9.47
CA SER A 132 -7.38 -5.44 -10.26
C SER A 132 -7.41 -6.85 -10.85
N ARG A 133 -6.26 -7.43 -11.21
CA ARG A 133 -6.20 -8.83 -11.69
C ARG A 133 -6.47 -9.83 -10.57
N ALA A 134 -5.91 -9.64 -9.39
CA ALA A 134 -6.20 -10.48 -8.24
C ALA A 134 -7.71 -10.46 -7.92
N PHE A 135 -8.31 -9.27 -7.90
CA PHE A 135 -9.75 -9.10 -7.72
C PHE A 135 -10.55 -9.75 -8.87
N ASN A 136 -10.14 -9.55 -10.11
CA ASN A 136 -10.78 -10.18 -11.27
C ASN A 136 -10.67 -11.71 -11.24
N ASN A 137 -9.53 -12.26 -10.82
CA ASN A 137 -9.38 -13.70 -10.67
C ASN A 137 -10.34 -14.24 -9.61
N MET A 138 -10.45 -13.55 -8.47
CA MET A 138 -11.36 -13.92 -7.39
C MET A 138 -12.85 -13.84 -7.81
N THR A 139 -13.26 -12.74 -8.43
CA THR A 139 -14.68 -12.48 -8.73
C THR A 139 -15.20 -13.16 -9.99
N ARG A 140 -14.31 -13.51 -10.93
CA ARG A 140 -14.69 -14.12 -12.20
C ARG A 140 -14.39 -15.61 -12.28
N THR A 141 -13.73 -16.20 -11.28
CA THR A 141 -13.55 -17.65 -11.21
C THR A 141 -14.85 -18.27 -10.73
N PRO A 142 -15.48 -19.17 -11.49
CA PRO A 142 -16.68 -19.85 -11.03
C PRO A 142 -16.40 -20.66 -9.75
N ALA A 143 -17.34 -20.69 -8.83
CA ALA A 143 -17.22 -21.42 -7.56
C ALA A 143 -16.85 -22.90 -7.73
N ASN A 144 -17.29 -23.49 -8.82
CA ASN A 144 -17.09 -24.90 -9.16
C ASN A 144 -15.99 -25.14 -10.22
N ALA A 145 -15.14 -24.17 -10.49
CA ALA A 145 -14.13 -24.28 -11.55
C ALA A 145 -13.06 -25.32 -11.23
N PHE A 146 -12.54 -25.32 -10.00
CA PHE A 146 -11.50 -26.23 -9.51
C PHE A 146 -11.43 -26.16 -7.98
N PRO A 147 -10.92 -27.20 -7.30
CA PRO A 147 -10.62 -27.10 -5.87
C PRO A 147 -9.49 -26.09 -5.63
N LEU A 148 -9.44 -25.49 -4.46
CA LEU A 148 -8.36 -24.57 -4.11
C LEU A 148 -6.99 -25.26 -4.14
N VAL A 149 -6.96 -26.50 -3.68
CA VAL A 149 -5.77 -27.35 -3.60
C VAL A 149 -6.18 -28.76 -4.00
N ASN A 150 -5.33 -29.46 -4.73
CA ASN A 150 -5.48 -30.87 -5.01
C ASN A 150 -5.13 -31.72 -3.77
N GLU A 151 -5.51 -33.00 -3.74
CA GLU A 151 -5.21 -33.91 -2.65
C GLU A 151 -3.70 -34.03 -2.34
N ASN A 152 -2.84 -33.85 -3.34
CA ASN A 152 -1.39 -33.89 -3.20
C ASN A 152 -0.76 -32.55 -2.80
N GLY A 153 -1.55 -31.54 -2.42
CA GLY A 153 -1.09 -30.22 -2.01
C GLY A 153 -0.72 -29.25 -3.14
N THR A 154 -0.81 -29.67 -4.41
CA THR A 154 -0.58 -28.79 -5.54
C THR A 154 -1.78 -27.86 -5.77
N PHE A 155 -1.52 -26.65 -6.29
CA PHE A 155 -2.59 -25.73 -6.63
C PHE A 155 -3.33 -26.20 -7.89
N ALA A 156 -4.65 -26.35 -7.77
CA ALA A 156 -5.46 -26.77 -8.88
C ALA A 156 -5.53 -25.67 -9.96
N ALA A 157 -5.55 -26.09 -11.22
CA ALA A 157 -5.73 -25.23 -12.38
C ALA A 157 -6.54 -25.96 -13.45
N VAL A 158 -7.29 -25.21 -14.23
CA VAL A 158 -8.00 -25.77 -15.40
C VAL A 158 -7.27 -25.35 -16.66
N PRO A 159 -6.84 -26.29 -17.51
CA PRO A 159 -6.29 -25.98 -18.84
C PRO A 159 -7.27 -25.08 -19.59
N ASN A 160 -6.77 -24.04 -20.25
CA ASN A 160 -7.56 -23.07 -21.01
C ASN A 160 -8.45 -22.10 -20.20
N LEU A 161 -8.53 -22.22 -18.88
CA LEU A 161 -9.06 -21.16 -18.06
C LEU A 161 -7.92 -20.18 -17.79
N VAL A 162 -7.93 -19.02 -18.46
CA VAL A 162 -6.87 -17.99 -18.36
C VAL A 162 -6.97 -17.26 -17.02
N ARG A 163 -6.96 -18.01 -15.92
CA ARG A 163 -7.06 -17.46 -14.56
C ARG A 163 -6.21 -18.26 -13.61
N ALA A 164 -5.38 -17.54 -12.87
CA ALA A 164 -4.60 -18.14 -11.81
C ALA A 164 -5.51 -18.58 -10.66
N ASN A 165 -5.17 -19.68 -10.01
CA ASN A 165 -5.77 -20.08 -8.76
C ASN A 165 -5.62 -18.93 -7.74
N PRO A 166 -6.72 -18.42 -7.15
CA PRO A 166 -6.64 -17.27 -6.25
C PRO A 166 -5.72 -17.50 -5.06
N LEU A 167 -5.71 -18.70 -4.46
CA LEU A 167 -4.82 -19.02 -3.33
C LEU A 167 -3.35 -18.88 -3.73
N HIS A 168 -2.98 -19.46 -4.88
CA HIS A 168 -1.62 -19.31 -5.41
C HIS A 168 -1.29 -17.85 -5.75
N ALA A 169 -2.22 -17.14 -6.40
CA ALA A 169 -2.01 -15.76 -6.84
C ALA A 169 -1.81 -14.77 -5.67
N PHE A 170 -2.50 -14.96 -4.55
CA PHE A 170 -2.39 -14.06 -3.41
C PHE A 170 -1.21 -14.37 -2.49
N LEU A 171 -0.84 -15.64 -2.33
CA LEU A 171 0.17 -16.03 -1.35
C LEU A 171 1.51 -16.43 -1.95
N TYR A 172 1.51 -17.14 -3.10
CA TYR A 172 2.69 -17.89 -3.53
C TYR A 172 3.38 -17.34 -4.79
N GLN A 173 2.91 -16.23 -5.34
CA GLN A 173 3.56 -15.57 -6.49
C GLN A 173 4.58 -14.49 -6.10
N GLY A 174 4.90 -14.37 -4.80
CA GLY A 174 5.79 -13.34 -4.32
C GLY A 174 5.06 -12.04 -3.97
N TYR A 175 5.83 -10.97 -3.83
CA TYR A 175 5.32 -9.64 -3.50
C TYR A 175 5.94 -8.57 -4.40
N ARG A 176 5.27 -7.44 -4.47
CA ARG A 176 5.78 -6.22 -5.09
C ARG A 176 5.73 -5.08 -4.09
N LYS A 177 6.84 -4.37 -3.98
CA LYS A 177 6.97 -3.20 -3.13
C LYS A 177 7.29 -1.98 -3.99
N ASP A 178 6.40 -1.01 -3.96
CA ASP A 178 6.55 0.26 -4.67
C ASP A 178 6.82 1.34 -3.61
N ASN A 179 7.93 2.08 -3.74
CA ASN A 179 8.29 3.19 -2.86
C ASN A 179 8.29 4.48 -3.67
N ASP A 180 7.72 5.52 -3.11
CA ASP A 180 7.74 6.85 -3.69
C ASP A 180 8.27 7.89 -2.69
N SER A 181 8.98 8.87 -3.19
CA SER A 181 9.45 10.01 -2.40
C SER A 181 9.33 11.28 -3.20
N ALA A 182 8.82 12.31 -2.56
CA ALA A 182 8.73 13.66 -3.12
C ALA A 182 9.34 14.66 -2.15
N LEU A 183 10.22 15.49 -2.68
CA LEU A 183 10.86 16.60 -1.99
C LEU A 183 10.50 17.89 -2.70
N GLU A 184 10.00 18.85 -1.96
CA GLU A 184 9.68 20.18 -2.46
C GLU A 184 10.30 21.23 -1.53
N GLY A 185 11.01 22.19 -2.11
CA GLY A 185 11.61 23.30 -1.40
C GLY A 185 11.39 24.61 -2.13
N THR A 186 11.04 25.65 -1.40
CA THR A 186 10.91 27.00 -1.95
C THR A 186 11.55 28.00 -1.00
N VAL A 187 12.39 28.85 -1.57
CA VAL A 187 12.93 30.04 -0.88
C VAL A 187 12.34 31.28 -1.52
N LYS A 188 11.81 32.16 -0.69
CA LYS A 188 11.24 33.44 -1.07
C LYS A 188 12.09 34.55 -0.44
N LEU A 189 12.50 35.53 -1.20
CA LEU A 189 13.21 36.70 -0.74
C LEU A 189 12.35 37.93 -1.04
N ASN A 190 12.19 38.81 -0.08
CA ASN A 190 11.47 40.05 -0.28
C ASN A 190 12.24 41.23 0.37
N TYR A 191 12.43 42.28 -0.38
CA TYR A 191 13.11 43.49 0.07
C TYR A 191 12.21 44.71 -0.16
N ASP A 192 11.93 45.46 0.91
CA ASP A 192 11.17 46.68 0.87
C ASP A 192 12.11 47.86 0.48
N LEU A 193 11.76 48.53 -0.58
CA LEU A 193 12.52 49.68 -1.14
C LEU A 193 11.87 51.01 -0.77
N HIS A 194 11.23 51.10 0.39
CA HIS A 194 10.53 52.29 0.85
C HIS A 194 11.43 53.54 0.91
N ALA A 195 12.77 53.38 1.07
CA ALA A 195 13.76 54.43 1.03
C ALA A 195 13.86 55.07 -0.35
N ILE A 196 13.49 54.40 -1.43
CA ILE A 196 13.45 54.91 -2.80
C ILE A 196 12.07 55.48 -3.11
N THR A 197 11.03 54.66 -2.86
CA THR A 197 9.65 55.05 -3.12
C THR A 197 8.71 54.30 -2.15
N LYS A 198 7.82 55.03 -1.51
CA LYS A 198 6.84 54.45 -0.59
C LYS A 198 5.99 53.41 -1.28
N GLY A 199 5.97 52.18 -0.71
CA GLY A 199 5.21 51.05 -1.23
C GLY A 199 5.92 50.28 -2.35
N LEU A 200 7.16 50.60 -2.69
CA LEU A 200 7.97 49.81 -3.62
C LEU A 200 8.63 48.64 -2.90
N SER A 201 8.55 47.45 -3.47
CA SER A 201 9.27 46.25 -3.01
C SER A 201 9.79 45.45 -4.19
N ILE A 202 10.83 44.66 -3.97
CA ILE A 202 11.34 43.65 -4.91
C ILE A 202 11.36 42.32 -4.26
N GLY A 203 10.92 41.29 -4.98
CA GLY A 203 10.88 39.92 -4.49
C GLY A 203 11.45 38.92 -5.50
N GLY A 204 12.03 37.83 -4.97
CA GLY A 204 12.52 36.70 -5.74
C GLY A 204 12.03 35.37 -5.13
N LYS A 205 11.81 34.40 -5.98
CA LYS A 205 11.41 33.06 -5.57
C LYS A 205 12.24 32.03 -6.30
N PHE A 206 12.82 31.10 -5.56
CA PHE A 206 13.46 29.88 -6.07
C PHE A 206 12.74 28.67 -5.56
N SER A 207 12.40 27.72 -6.45
CA SER A 207 11.73 26.47 -6.09
C SER A 207 12.46 25.27 -6.68
N TYR A 208 12.59 24.22 -5.89
CA TYR A 208 13.14 22.93 -6.28
C TYR A 208 12.14 21.82 -5.96
N ASN A 209 11.86 20.96 -6.94
CA ASN A 209 11.00 19.79 -6.78
C ASN A 209 11.72 18.54 -7.30
N SER A 210 11.65 17.46 -6.54
CA SER A 210 12.18 16.16 -6.93
C SER A 210 11.16 15.08 -6.60
N TYR A 211 10.99 14.14 -7.51
CA TYR A 211 10.17 12.95 -7.33
C TYR A 211 11.00 11.72 -7.70
N ILE A 212 11.01 10.73 -6.84
CA ILE A 212 11.72 9.46 -7.03
C ILE A 212 10.71 8.35 -6.79
N GLU A 213 10.68 7.38 -7.69
CA GLU A 213 9.91 6.16 -7.57
C GLU A 213 10.85 4.97 -7.73
N ASP A 214 10.76 4.02 -6.81
CA ASP A 214 11.51 2.77 -6.81
C ASP A 214 10.55 1.59 -6.65
N ASN A 215 10.64 0.65 -7.58
CA ASN A 215 9.76 -0.51 -7.65
C ASN A 215 10.57 -1.80 -7.46
N GLY A 216 10.40 -2.43 -6.31
CA GLY A 216 11.02 -3.72 -5.99
C GLY A 216 10.04 -4.87 -6.14
N MET A 217 10.55 -6.02 -6.62
CA MET A 217 9.78 -7.26 -6.73
C MET A 217 10.54 -8.40 -6.06
N GLY A 218 9.88 -9.11 -5.15
CA GLY A 218 10.35 -10.38 -4.61
C GLY A 218 9.52 -11.53 -5.20
N LEU A 219 10.20 -12.44 -5.89
CA LEU A 219 9.59 -13.63 -6.46
C LEU A 219 9.82 -14.82 -5.52
N ASN A 220 8.84 -15.73 -5.48
CA ASN A 220 9.07 -17.06 -4.95
C ASN A 220 9.79 -17.85 -6.05
N VAL A 221 11.01 -18.28 -5.79
CA VAL A 221 11.84 -19.10 -6.70
C VAL A 221 11.72 -20.56 -6.30
#